data_55a8243942f6b9cdd6a73dbb1400359f
#
_entry.id   55a8243942f6b9cdd6a73dbb1400359f
#
_cell.length_a   1.000
_cell.length_b   1.000
_cell.length_c   1.000
_cell.angle_alpha   90.00
_cell.angle_beta   90.00
_cell.angle_gamma   90.00
#
_symmetry.space_group_name_H-M   'P 1'
#
loop_
_entity.id
_entity.type
_entity.pdbx_description
1 polymer ?
#
loop_
_entity_poly.entity_id
_entity_poly.type
_entity_poly.pdbx_seq_one_letter_code
_entity_poly.pdbx_strand_id
1 'polypeptide(L)'
;MASLIRKIRNRFQPVAPLPAGMHHYQSPPDAPAPYRLHLRLEPDGTGILILNASTVLHLNPTAAECAYLWVKDSTPDQAAKTIASRYRVDRKQALRDYTDFIQRVETLLRTTDLDPVTFLDFDRHDPYSKEISAPYRLDCALTYRLPEGENVHYAPTERVKNELTADDWEKILDKAWAAGIPHVVFTGGEPVLRDDLPALIAHAEKNGQVCGVLSGSPRLGSADYLKTLLDSGLDHLMVLLNPDREESWAAVKTAMQADLATTVHLTLNADLAARGESILDRLRQAEVKWLSLSASDADGAKCLVTLRDRAADRGLSLQWDLPVPYSSANPVSQEIGAPSSGAGKAWLYVEPDGDVLPEQGVNRVLGNFLSDPWETIREKARTK
;
A
#
# COMPACT_ATOMS: atom_id res chain seq x y z
N MET A 1 -51.53 4.18 23.07
CA MET A 1 -51.08 4.96 21.89
C MET A 1 -49.61 5.29 21.94
N ALA A 2 -49.05 5.85 23.02
CA ALA A 2 -47.63 6.20 23.12
C ALA A 2 -46.62 5.04 22.88
N SER A 3 -46.97 3.81 23.34
CA SER A 3 -46.15 2.60 23.12
C SER A 3 -46.11 2.14 21.65
N LEU A 4 -47.22 2.30 20.92
CA LEU A 4 -47.32 1.92 19.50
C LEU A 4 -46.55 2.94 18.61
N ILE A 5 -46.69 4.21 18.90
CA ILE A 5 -45.96 5.29 18.20
C ILE A 5 -44.44 5.14 18.43
N ARG A 6 -44.01 4.79 19.65
CA ARG A 6 -42.61 4.51 19.97
C ARG A 6 -42.08 3.28 19.23
N LYS A 7 -42.88 2.21 19.08
CA LYS A 7 -42.53 1.01 18.31
C LYS A 7 -42.42 1.32 16.81
N ILE A 8 -43.34 2.13 16.25
CA ILE A 8 -43.29 2.53 14.84
C ILE A 8 -42.09 3.44 14.57
N ARG A 9 -41.87 4.45 15.43
CA ARG A 9 -40.72 5.36 15.30
C ARG A 9 -39.40 4.63 15.40
N ASN A 10 -39.26 3.63 16.28
CA ASN A 10 -38.08 2.78 16.38
C ASN A 10 -37.89 1.82 15.19
N ARG A 11 -38.91 1.57 14.38
CA ARG A 11 -38.86 0.68 13.21
C ARG A 11 -38.25 1.36 11.99
N PHE A 12 -38.22 2.72 11.99
CA PHE A 12 -37.68 3.56 10.90
C PHE A 12 -36.43 4.35 11.32
N GLN A 13 -35.88 4.11 12.51
CA GLN A 13 -34.62 4.72 12.86
C GLN A 13 -33.49 4.00 12.11
N PRO A 14 -32.63 4.74 11.41
CA PRO A 14 -31.41 4.18 10.83
C PRO A 14 -30.58 3.47 11.91
N VAL A 15 -29.96 2.37 11.55
CA VAL A 15 -29.00 1.71 12.45
C VAL A 15 -27.85 2.66 12.69
N ALA A 16 -27.53 2.95 13.96
CA ALA A 16 -26.39 3.79 14.28
C ALA A 16 -25.11 3.13 13.75
N PRO A 17 -24.25 3.88 13.02
CA PRO A 17 -23.00 3.33 12.51
C PRO A 17 -22.12 2.83 13.66
N LEU A 18 -21.22 1.91 13.35
CA LEU A 18 -20.14 1.53 14.25
C LEU A 18 -19.20 2.73 14.42
N PRO A 19 -18.50 2.85 15.56
CA PRO A 19 -17.49 3.89 15.73
C PRO A 19 -16.44 3.85 14.64
N ALA A 20 -16.16 5.00 14.04
CA ALA A 20 -15.10 5.14 13.06
C ALA A 20 -13.73 4.77 13.68
N GLY A 21 -12.86 4.16 12.89
CA GLY A 21 -11.55 3.77 13.34
C GLY A 21 -10.93 2.65 12.51
N MET A 22 -9.67 2.36 12.83
CA MET A 22 -8.87 1.34 12.17
C MET A 22 -8.91 0.02 12.95
N HIS A 23 -9.11 -1.07 12.24
CA HIS A 23 -9.07 -2.43 12.77
C HIS A 23 -8.24 -3.29 11.82
N HIS A 24 -7.48 -4.22 12.37
CA HIS A 24 -6.71 -5.16 11.57
C HIS A 24 -6.87 -6.59 12.09
N TYR A 25 -6.59 -7.53 11.21
CA TYR A 25 -6.49 -8.95 11.49
C TYR A 25 -5.36 -9.53 10.66
N GLN A 26 -4.58 -10.39 11.26
CA GLN A 26 -3.55 -11.17 10.60
C GLN A 26 -3.79 -12.65 10.89
N SER A 27 -3.87 -13.45 9.83
CA SER A 27 -4.00 -14.89 9.99
C SER A 27 -2.75 -15.47 10.66
N PRO A 28 -2.87 -16.61 11.35
CA PRO A 28 -1.70 -17.29 11.90
C PRO A 28 -0.64 -17.55 10.81
N PRO A 29 0.65 -17.45 11.13
CA PRO A 29 1.74 -17.66 10.15
C PRO A 29 1.75 -19.04 9.52
N ASP A 30 1.23 -20.05 10.21
CA ASP A 30 1.11 -21.43 9.76
C ASP A 30 -0.18 -21.71 8.97
N ALA A 31 -0.99 -20.68 8.70
CA ALA A 31 -2.16 -20.83 7.84
C ALA A 31 -1.75 -21.25 6.42
N PRO A 32 -2.52 -22.10 5.74
CA PRO A 32 -2.18 -22.57 4.38
C PRO A 32 -2.01 -21.44 3.34
N ALA A 33 -2.67 -20.31 3.57
CA ALA A 33 -2.52 -19.09 2.81
C ALA A 33 -2.65 -17.91 3.78
N PRO A 34 -1.53 -17.44 4.36
CA PRO A 34 -1.57 -16.33 5.30
C PRO A 34 -2.03 -15.05 4.62
N TYR A 35 -2.82 -14.26 5.34
CA TYR A 35 -3.35 -12.98 4.85
C TYR A 35 -3.48 -11.96 5.98
N ARG A 36 -3.52 -10.69 5.58
CA ARG A 36 -3.72 -9.55 6.45
C ARG A 36 -4.91 -8.73 5.98
N LEU A 37 -5.77 -8.34 6.91
CA LEU A 37 -6.93 -7.49 6.66
C LEU A 37 -6.78 -6.19 7.42
N HIS A 38 -7.05 -5.06 6.75
CA HIS A 38 -7.20 -3.76 7.38
C HIS A 38 -8.58 -3.24 7.06
N LEU A 39 -9.39 -3.01 8.09
CA LEU A 39 -10.71 -2.42 7.96
C LEU A 39 -10.70 -1.02 8.57
N ARG A 40 -10.95 -0.02 7.76
CA ARG A 40 -11.22 1.33 8.21
C ARG A 40 -12.72 1.57 8.16
N LEU A 41 -13.31 1.84 9.32
CA LEU A 41 -14.71 2.27 9.43
C LEU A 41 -14.78 3.78 9.31
N GLU A 42 -15.65 4.25 8.42
CA GLU A 42 -15.87 5.68 8.19
C GLU A 42 -17.00 6.21 9.12
N PRO A 43 -17.05 7.54 9.40
CA PRO A 43 -18.06 8.13 10.29
C PRO A 43 -19.50 7.92 9.83
N ASP A 44 -19.74 7.73 8.54
CA ASP A 44 -21.07 7.45 7.96
C ASP A 44 -21.48 5.97 8.04
N GLY A 45 -20.60 5.12 8.58
CA GLY A 45 -20.81 3.68 8.73
C GLY A 45 -20.36 2.86 7.53
N THR A 46 -19.92 3.48 6.45
CA THR A 46 -19.26 2.76 5.36
C THR A 46 -17.90 2.24 5.80
N GLY A 47 -17.29 1.38 5.02
CA GLY A 47 -15.97 0.83 5.35
C GLY A 47 -15.06 0.71 4.14
N ILE A 48 -13.77 0.69 4.42
CA ILE A 48 -12.75 0.36 3.44
C ILE A 48 -12.01 -0.85 3.97
N LEU A 49 -12.14 -1.97 3.26
CA LEU A 49 -11.44 -3.21 3.56
C LEU A 49 -10.26 -3.37 2.60
N ILE A 50 -9.07 -3.46 3.15
CA ILE A 50 -7.83 -3.63 2.39
C ILE A 50 -7.30 -5.04 2.66
N LEU A 51 -7.11 -5.80 1.58
CA LEU A 51 -6.63 -7.16 1.59
C LEU A 51 -5.16 -7.18 1.17
N ASN A 52 -4.28 -7.67 2.03
CA ASN A 52 -2.84 -7.80 1.76
C ASN A 52 -2.19 -6.52 1.20
N ALA A 53 -2.62 -5.34 1.67
CA ALA A 53 -2.19 -4.01 1.21
C ALA A 53 -2.34 -3.72 -0.30
N SER A 54 -2.97 -4.61 -1.06
CA SER A 54 -3.06 -4.52 -2.52
C SER A 54 -4.49 -4.32 -3.03
N THR A 55 -5.46 -5.04 -2.48
CA THR A 55 -6.85 -4.99 -2.95
C THR A 55 -7.69 -4.13 -2.01
N VAL A 56 -8.29 -3.07 -2.53
CA VAL A 56 -9.13 -2.13 -1.77
C VAL A 56 -10.59 -2.32 -2.12
N LEU A 57 -11.41 -2.65 -1.13
CA LEU A 57 -12.85 -2.83 -1.25
C LEU A 57 -13.60 -1.73 -0.51
N HIS A 58 -14.47 -1.01 -1.20
CA HIS A 58 -15.38 -0.04 -0.60
C HIS A 58 -16.68 -0.72 -0.19
N LEU A 59 -16.93 -0.78 1.10
CA LEU A 59 -18.04 -1.50 1.69
C LEU A 59 -19.18 -0.55 2.07
N ASN A 60 -20.41 -0.96 1.78
CA ASN A 60 -21.60 -0.32 2.37
C ASN A 60 -21.67 -0.61 3.88
N PRO A 61 -22.54 0.05 4.65
CA PRO A 61 -22.57 -0.10 6.10
C PRO A 61 -22.79 -1.54 6.59
N THR A 62 -23.59 -2.34 5.88
CA THR A 62 -23.84 -3.74 6.26
C THR A 62 -22.62 -4.62 6.02
N ALA A 63 -21.99 -4.48 4.86
CA ALA A 63 -20.76 -5.21 4.54
C ALA A 63 -19.59 -4.77 5.45
N ALA A 64 -19.50 -3.49 5.80
CA ALA A 64 -18.52 -2.97 6.75
C ALA A 64 -18.69 -3.58 8.14
N GLU A 65 -19.94 -3.80 8.59
CA GLU A 65 -20.22 -4.48 9.86
C GLU A 65 -19.87 -5.97 9.80
N CYS A 66 -20.15 -6.65 8.67
CA CYS A 66 -19.70 -8.03 8.46
C CYS A 66 -18.17 -8.13 8.53
N ALA A 67 -17.47 -7.24 7.83
CA ALA A 67 -16.00 -7.18 7.87
C ALA A 67 -15.48 -6.90 9.30
N TYR A 68 -16.13 -5.99 10.03
CA TYR A 68 -15.76 -5.69 11.42
C TYR A 68 -15.88 -6.92 12.33
N LEU A 69 -16.99 -7.64 12.24
CA LEU A 69 -17.22 -8.85 13.05
C LEU A 69 -16.20 -9.94 12.69
N TRP A 70 -15.83 -10.06 11.43
CA TRP A 70 -14.78 -10.98 10.98
C TRP A 70 -13.41 -10.60 11.53
N VAL A 71 -12.99 -9.33 11.36
CA VAL A 71 -11.72 -8.81 11.88
C VAL A 71 -11.63 -8.95 13.42
N LYS A 72 -12.80 -8.95 14.12
CA LYS A 72 -12.89 -9.20 15.56
C LYS A 72 -13.01 -10.69 15.93
N ASP A 73 -12.76 -11.59 14.98
CA ASP A 73 -12.77 -13.04 15.17
C ASP A 73 -14.11 -13.56 15.74
N SER A 74 -15.22 -12.94 15.32
CA SER A 74 -16.55 -13.39 15.73
C SER A 74 -16.93 -14.67 15.00
N THR A 75 -17.42 -15.67 15.73
CA THR A 75 -17.97 -16.86 15.08
C THR A 75 -19.18 -16.51 14.21
N PRO A 76 -19.50 -17.30 13.16
CA PRO A 76 -20.64 -17.03 12.29
C PRO A 76 -21.97 -16.89 13.06
N ASP A 77 -22.17 -17.69 14.12
CA ASP A 77 -23.36 -17.62 14.95
C ASP A 77 -23.43 -16.34 15.80
N GLN A 78 -22.29 -15.87 16.33
CA GLN A 78 -22.22 -14.61 17.05
C GLN A 78 -22.46 -13.41 16.12
N ALA A 79 -21.84 -13.41 14.95
CA ALA A 79 -22.05 -12.40 13.92
C ALA A 79 -23.50 -12.33 13.47
N ALA A 80 -24.11 -13.47 13.15
CA ALA A 80 -25.53 -13.56 12.77
C ALA A 80 -26.47 -13.02 13.86
N LYS A 81 -26.19 -13.33 15.13
CA LYS A 81 -26.97 -12.81 16.26
C LYS A 81 -26.87 -11.28 16.36
N THR A 82 -25.65 -10.75 16.22
CA THR A 82 -25.40 -9.30 16.27
C THR A 82 -26.11 -8.58 15.13
N ILE A 83 -25.92 -9.04 13.89
CA ILE A 83 -26.51 -8.45 12.68
C ILE A 83 -28.05 -8.52 12.77
N ALA A 84 -28.60 -9.68 13.12
CA ALA A 84 -30.07 -9.86 13.25
C ALA A 84 -30.69 -8.89 14.27
N SER A 85 -29.99 -8.67 15.40
CA SER A 85 -30.45 -7.72 16.42
C SER A 85 -30.39 -6.27 15.96
N ARG A 86 -29.32 -5.87 15.27
CA ARG A 86 -29.11 -4.48 14.83
C ARG A 86 -30.02 -4.09 13.67
N TYR A 87 -30.11 -4.97 12.65
CA TYR A 87 -30.88 -4.70 11.42
C TYR A 87 -32.32 -5.27 11.46
N ARG A 88 -32.68 -5.97 12.52
CA ARG A 88 -34.01 -6.57 12.71
C ARG A 88 -34.42 -7.53 11.58
N VAL A 89 -33.44 -8.28 11.08
CA VAL A 89 -33.61 -9.32 10.07
C VAL A 89 -33.67 -10.70 10.71
N ASP A 90 -34.14 -11.69 9.97
CA ASP A 90 -34.12 -13.08 10.44
C ASP A 90 -32.68 -13.58 10.65
N ARG A 91 -32.43 -14.29 11.75
CA ARG A 91 -31.08 -14.78 12.09
C ARG A 91 -30.51 -15.74 11.04
N LYS A 92 -31.36 -16.56 10.41
CA LYS A 92 -30.90 -17.48 9.35
C LYS A 92 -30.45 -16.70 8.10
N GLN A 93 -31.16 -15.61 7.80
CA GLN A 93 -30.77 -14.72 6.72
C GLN A 93 -29.45 -14.02 7.04
N ALA A 94 -29.31 -13.42 8.24
CA ALA A 94 -28.08 -12.79 8.70
C ALA A 94 -26.88 -13.76 8.66
N LEU A 95 -27.09 -15.03 9.02
CA LEU A 95 -26.06 -16.06 8.95
C LEU A 95 -25.62 -16.32 7.50
N ARG A 96 -26.57 -16.47 6.59
CA ARG A 96 -26.29 -16.70 5.16
C ARG A 96 -25.50 -15.51 4.59
N ASP A 97 -25.97 -14.30 4.80
CA ASP A 97 -25.38 -13.08 4.26
C ASP A 97 -23.94 -12.87 4.77
N TYR A 98 -23.73 -13.10 6.08
CA TYR A 98 -22.40 -13.05 6.69
C TYR A 98 -21.46 -14.11 6.10
N THR A 99 -21.91 -15.36 6.02
CA THR A 99 -21.09 -16.47 5.50
C THR A 99 -20.76 -16.26 4.03
N ASP A 100 -21.71 -15.80 3.21
CA ASP A 100 -21.50 -15.50 1.80
C ASP A 100 -20.47 -14.37 1.62
N PHE A 101 -20.58 -13.30 2.42
CA PHE A 101 -19.60 -12.22 2.42
C PHE A 101 -18.18 -12.73 2.71
N ILE A 102 -17.98 -13.49 3.80
CA ILE A 102 -16.68 -14.04 4.15
C ILE A 102 -16.13 -14.93 3.02
N GLN A 103 -16.94 -15.86 2.52
CA GLN A 103 -16.54 -16.79 1.47
C GLN A 103 -16.10 -16.04 0.19
N ARG A 104 -16.79 -14.98 -0.19
CA ARG A 104 -16.41 -14.16 -1.36
C ARG A 104 -15.07 -13.46 -1.13
N VAL A 105 -14.87 -12.87 0.03
CA VAL A 105 -13.59 -12.19 0.33
C VAL A 105 -12.44 -13.20 0.44
N GLU A 106 -12.67 -14.37 1.07
CA GLU A 106 -11.67 -15.46 1.10
C GLU A 106 -11.31 -15.97 -0.31
N THR A 107 -12.28 -16.00 -1.21
CA THR A 107 -12.02 -16.39 -2.62
C THR A 107 -11.08 -15.38 -3.28
N LEU A 108 -11.29 -14.07 -3.05
CA LEU A 108 -10.37 -13.04 -3.54
C LEU A 108 -8.96 -13.17 -2.95
N LEU A 109 -8.85 -13.52 -1.67
CA LEU A 109 -7.56 -13.71 -1.00
C LEU A 109 -6.77 -14.91 -1.54
N ARG A 110 -7.47 -15.95 -2.02
CA ARG A 110 -6.86 -17.21 -2.47
C ARG A 110 -6.66 -17.30 -3.97
N THR A 111 -7.35 -16.48 -4.75
CA THR A 111 -7.33 -16.53 -6.21
C THR A 111 -6.55 -15.34 -6.75
N THR A 112 -5.34 -15.59 -7.19
CA THR A 112 -4.53 -14.60 -7.91
C THR A 112 -5.22 -14.20 -9.21
N ASP A 113 -5.09 -12.93 -9.59
CA ASP A 113 -5.62 -12.35 -10.84
C ASP A 113 -7.16 -12.30 -10.97
N LEU A 114 -7.90 -12.57 -9.89
CA LEU A 114 -9.34 -12.37 -9.88
C LEU A 114 -9.66 -10.88 -9.74
N ASP A 115 -10.34 -10.31 -10.74
CA ASP A 115 -10.80 -8.90 -10.69
C ASP A 115 -11.89 -8.72 -9.61
N PRO A 116 -11.61 -8.00 -8.51
CA PRO A 116 -12.55 -7.85 -7.42
C PRO A 116 -13.86 -7.19 -7.84
N VAL A 117 -13.80 -6.26 -8.78
CA VAL A 117 -14.96 -5.49 -9.25
C VAL A 117 -15.94 -6.40 -9.96
N THR A 118 -15.46 -7.20 -10.91
CA THR A 118 -16.28 -8.15 -11.66
C THR A 118 -16.80 -9.29 -10.76
N PHE A 119 -15.94 -9.80 -9.86
CA PHE A 119 -16.30 -10.94 -9.00
C PHE A 119 -17.32 -10.57 -7.92
N LEU A 120 -17.24 -9.37 -7.36
CA LEU A 120 -18.16 -8.89 -6.32
C LEU A 120 -19.37 -8.15 -6.89
N ASP A 121 -19.44 -7.98 -8.20
CA ASP A 121 -20.49 -7.20 -8.89
C ASP A 121 -20.57 -5.76 -8.36
N PHE A 122 -19.41 -5.13 -8.22
CA PHE A 122 -19.30 -3.73 -7.82
C PHE A 122 -19.32 -2.80 -9.02
N ASP A 123 -19.86 -1.60 -8.84
CA ASP A 123 -19.73 -0.54 -9.84
C ASP A 123 -18.26 -0.16 -10.03
N ARG A 124 -17.80 -0.09 -11.28
CA ARG A 124 -16.49 0.44 -11.61
C ARG A 124 -16.51 1.95 -11.42
N HIS A 125 -15.54 2.43 -10.68
CA HIS A 125 -15.29 3.86 -10.50
C HIS A 125 -13.89 4.18 -11.01
N ASP A 126 -13.69 5.44 -11.42
CA ASP A 126 -12.35 5.90 -11.74
C ASP A 126 -11.44 5.72 -10.52
N PRO A 127 -10.19 5.28 -10.72
CA PRO A 127 -9.24 5.14 -9.62
C PRO A 127 -9.17 6.42 -8.78
N TYR A 128 -9.17 6.28 -7.47
CA TYR A 128 -9.08 7.38 -6.50
C TYR A 128 -10.17 8.46 -6.59
N SER A 129 -11.29 8.20 -7.26
CA SER A 129 -12.39 9.17 -7.39
C SER A 129 -13.21 9.33 -6.10
N LYS A 130 -13.28 8.30 -5.27
CA LYS A 130 -14.04 8.34 -4.01
C LYS A 130 -13.35 9.18 -2.94
N GLU A 131 -14.17 9.90 -2.16
CA GLU A 131 -13.69 10.56 -0.95
C GLU A 131 -13.37 9.51 0.13
N ILE A 132 -12.20 9.67 0.76
CA ILE A 132 -11.72 8.78 1.83
C ILE A 132 -11.24 9.60 3.03
N SER A 133 -11.32 9.03 4.23
CA SER A 133 -10.94 9.74 5.47
C SER A 133 -9.43 9.91 5.61
N ALA A 134 -8.64 8.98 5.08
CA ALA A 134 -7.18 9.01 5.09
C ALA A 134 -6.63 8.28 3.86
N PRO A 135 -5.38 8.53 3.46
CA PRO A 135 -4.69 7.76 2.43
C PRO A 135 -4.63 6.26 2.73
N TYR A 136 -4.37 5.48 1.71
CA TYR A 136 -4.09 4.04 1.88
C TYR A 136 -2.64 3.80 2.25
N ARG A 137 -1.73 4.70 1.84
CA ARG A 137 -0.29 4.53 1.99
C ARG A 137 0.41 5.85 2.36
N LEU A 138 1.47 5.72 3.16
CA LEU A 138 2.43 6.76 3.47
C LEU A 138 3.81 6.35 2.97
N ASP A 139 4.39 7.17 2.09
CA ASP A 139 5.74 6.98 1.58
C ASP A 139 6.71 7.80 2.45
N CYS A 140 7.55 7.13 3.21
CA CYS A 140 8.43 7.71 4.22
C CYS A 140 9.87 7.78 3.69
N ALA A 141 10.30 8.96 3.26
CA ALA A 141 11.69 9.20 2.92
C ALA A 141 12.53 9.33 4.20
N LEU A 142 13.15 8.24 4.61
CA LEU A 142 13.90 8.21 5.86
C LEU A 142 15.18 9.06 5.83
N THR A 143 15.77 9.19 4.65
CA THR A 143 17.01 9.93 4.40
C THR A 143 17.10 10.31 2.93
N TYR A 144 17.81 11.38 2.61
CA TYR A 144 18.20 11.68 1.23
C TYR A 144 19.67 11.33 0.93
N ARG A 145 20.35 10.69 1.88
CA ARG A 145 21.70 10.18 1.65
C ARG A 145 21.67 9.05 0.60
N LEU A 146 22.74 8.99 -0.18
CA LEU A 146 22.98 7.99 -1.21
C LEU A 146 24.26 7.23 -0.90
N PRO A 147 24.44 6.01 -1.43
CA PRO A 147 25.70 5.30 -1.36
C PRO A 147 26.84 6.11 -1.96
N GLU A 148 28.06 5.91 -1.46
CA GLU A 148 29.23 6.61 -1.95
C GLU A 148 29.44 6.36 -3.46
N GLY A 149 29.68 7.44 -4.21
CA GLY A 149 29.85 7.38 -5.67
C GLY A 149 28.56 7.39 -6.48
N GLU A 150 27.40 7.40 -5.85
CA GLU A 150 26.12 7.63 -6.52
C GLU A 150 25.77 9.12 -6.51
N ASN A 151 25.59 9.68 -7.69
CA ASN A 151 25.14 11.05 -7.85
C ASN A 151 23.77 11.07 -8.50
N VAL A 152 22.75 11.37 -7.72
CA VAL A 152 21.37 11.47 -8.21
C VAL A 152 21.01 12.95 -8.22
N HIS A 153 21.03 13.55 -9.40
CA HIS A 153 20.81 14.98 -9.62
C HIS A 153 19.43 15.51 -9.15
N TYR A 154 18.56 14.64 -8.69
CA TYR A 154 17.19 14.97 -8.34
C TYR A 154 16.84 14.69 -6.86
N ALA A 155 17.74 14.09 -6.08
CA ALA A 155 17.50 13.98 -4.64
C ALA A 155 17.68 15.38 -4.02
N PRO A 156 16.68 15.93 -3.31
CA PRO A 156 16.74 17.28 -2.76
C PRO A 156 17.61 17.32 -1.49
N THR A 157 18.83 16.83 -1.57
CA THR A 157 19.75 16.66 -0.45
C THR A 157 20.11 17.97 0.24
N GLU A 158 19.98 19.10 -0.45
CA GLU A 158 20.25 20.44 0.12
C GLU A 158 19.04 21.01 0.86
N ARG A 159 17.84 20.51 0.61
CA ARG A 159 16.60 21.03 1.20
C ARG A 159 16.43 20.58 2.64
N VAL A 160 16.73 19.31 2.91
CA VAL A 160 16.61 18.71 4.24
C VAL A 160 17.97 18.81 4.97
N LYS A 161 18.04 19.68 5.98
CA LYS A 161 19.26 19.88 6.77
C LYS A 161 19.36 18.95 7.96
N ASN A 162 18.24 18.58 8.54
CA ASN A 162 18.17 17.75 9.74
C ASN A 162 17.20 16.60 9.46
N GLU A 163 17.71 15.38 9.43
CA GLU A 163 16.89 14.18 9.35
C GLU A 163 16.30 13.84 10.72
N LEU A 164 15.07 13.35 10.73
CA LEU A 164 14.39 12.89 11.93
C LEU A 164 15.11 11.69 12.56
N THR A 165 15.05 11.62 13.89
CA THR A 165 15.51 10.48 14.69
C THR A 165 14.58 9.28 14.54
N ALA A 166 15.02 8.09 15.02
CA ALA A 166 14.14 6.92 15.11
C ALA A 166 12.87 7.22 15.92
N ASP A 167 13.03 7.83 17.10
CA ASP A 167 11.92 8.19 17.99
C ASP A 167 10.89 9.12 17.32
N ASP A 168 11.33 10.01 16.44
CA ASP A 168 10.45 10.91 15.71
C ASP A 168 9.69 10.16 14.60
N TRP A 169 10.36 9.25 13.90
CA TRP A 169 9.72 8.38 12.93
C TRP A 169 8.69 7.44 13.58
N GLU A 170 8.98 6.87 14.75
CA GLU A 170 8.01 6.07 15.50
C GLU A 170 6.74 6.87 15.82
N LYS A 171 6.86 8.14 16.26
CA LYS A 171 5.71 9.02 16.46
C LYS A 171 4.92 9.28 15.18
N ILE A 172 5.61 9.41 14.04
CA ILE A 172 4.96 9.56 12.72
C ILE A 172 4.18 8.28 12.37
N LEU A 173 4.77 7.10 12.57
CA LEU A 173 4.13 5.81 12.32
C LEU A 173 2.88 5.62 13.18
N ASP A 174 2.97 5.95 14.49
CA ASP A 174 1.83 5.91 15.40
C ASP A 174 0.70 6.86 14.97
N LYS A 175 1.05 8.07 14.58
CA LYS A 175 0.10 9.07 14.10
C LYS A 175 -0.52 8.66 12.76
N ALA A 176 0.24 8.08 11.85
CA ALA A 176 -0.26 7.54 10.60
C ALA A 176 -1.28 6.42 10.85
N TRP A 177 -0.96 5.50 11.75
CA TRP A 177 -1.88 4.44 12.17
C TRP A 177 -3.17 5.00 12.77
N ALA A 178 -3.04 5.93 13.72
CA ALA A 178 -4.20 6.59 14.34
C ALA A 178 -5.07 7.36 13.33
N ALA A 179 -4.45 7.94 12.30
CA ALA A 179 -5.14 8.58 11.18
C ALA A 179 -5.85 7.59 10.24
N GLY A 180 -5.57 6.29 10.34
CA GLY A 180 -6.17 5.26 9.51
C GLY A 180 -5.35 4.92 8.26
N ILE A 181 -4.03 5.15 8.27
CA ILE A 181 -3.11 4.81 7.17
C ILE A 181 -2.45 3.46 7.49
N PRO A 182 -2.87 2.37 6.81
CA PRO A 182 -2.45 1.01 7.19
C PRO A 182 -1.15 0.55 6.54
N HIS A 183 -0.62 1.28 5.57
CA HIS A 183 0.53 0.86 4.78
C HIS A 183 1.59 1.96 4.77
N VAL A 184 2.82 1.58 5.04
CA VAL A 184 3.99 2.47 5.01
C VAL A 184 5.05 1.90 4.08
N VAL A 185 5.72 2.77 3.31
CA VAL A 185 6.84 2.38 2.46
C VAL A 185 8.05 3.25 2.81
N PHE A 186 9.11 2.62 3.28
CA PHE A 186 10.36 3.29 3.56
C PHE A 186 11.16 3.48 2.27
N THR A 187 11.46 4.71 1.97
CA THR A 187 12.10 5.18 0.75
C THR A 187 13.03 6.37 1.04
N GLY A 188 13.33 7.19 0.04
CA GLY A 188 14.13 8.40 0.13
C GLY A 188 15.27 8.38 -0.87
N GLY A 189 16.49 8.68 -0.44
CA GLY A 189 17.70 8.36 -1.17
C GLY A 189 17.95 6.85 -1.10
N GLU A 190 18.60 6.41 -0.01
CA GLU A 190 18.79 4.98 0.23
C GLU A 190 18.46 4.65 1.71
N PRO A 191 17.27 4.12 2.01
CA PRO A 191 16.83 3.87 3.38
C PRO A 191 17.69 2.85 4.11
N VAL A 192 18.33 1.92 3.39
CA VAL A 192 19.23 0.89 3.94
C VAL A 192 20.52 1.49 4.55
N LEU A 193 20.82 2.77 4.28
CA LEU A 193 21.91 3.48 4.95
C LEU A 193 21.61 3.86 6.40
N ARG A 194 20.37 3.70 6.83
CA ARG A 194 19.97 3.92 8.23
C ARG A 194 20.08 2.62 9.02
N ASP A 195 20.85 2.63 10.07
CA ASP A 195 21.03 1.45 10.94
C ASP A 195 19.77 1.14 11.77
N ASP A 196 18.89 2.13 11.97
CA ASP A 196 17.63 1.99 12.69
C ASP A 196 16.46 1.49 11.81
N LEU A 197 16.66 1.28 10.50
CA LEU A 197 15.61 0.77 9.60
C LEU A 197 14.92 -0.51 10.12
N PRO A 198 15.62 -1.54 10.62
CA PRO A 198 14.94 -2.73 11.18
C PRO A 198 14.04 -2.41 12.36
N ALA A 199 14.44 -1.46 13.24
CA ALA A 199 13.64 -1.05 14.38
C ALA A 199 12.36 -0.32 13.94
N LEU A 200 12.45 0.54 12.92
CA LEU A 200 11.29 1.23 12.36
C LEU A 200 10.31 0.25 11.69
N ILE A 201 10.81 -0.78 11.00
CA ILE A 201 9.99 -1.87 10.45
C ILE A 201 9.26 -2.59 11.60
N ALA A 202 9.98 -2.96 12.66
CA ALA A 202 9.40 -3.64 13.81
C ALA A 202 8.33 -2.79 14.54
N HIS A 203 8.52 -1.47 14.59
CA HIS A 203 7.53 -0.56 15.15
C HIS A 203 6.26 -0.49 14.30
N ALA A 204 6.40 -0.39 12.97
CA ALA A 204 5.28 -0.42 12.04
C ALA A 204 4.50 -1.74 12.12
N GLU A 205 5.20 -2.88 12.18
CA GLU A 205 4.58 -4.22 12.35
C GLU A 205 3.83 -4.31 13.67
N LYS A 206 4.40 -3.82 14.76
CA LYS A 206 3.74 -3.77 16.09
C LYS A 206 2.44 -2.95 16.07
N ASN A 207 2.38 -1.89 15.28
CA ASN A 207 1.15 -1.12 15.07
C ASN A 207 0.12 -1.91 14.24
N GLY A 208 0.55 -2.92 13.50
CA GLY A 208 -0.27 -3.66 12.54
C GLY A 208 -0.21 -3.08 11.13
N GLN A 209 0.72 -2.17 10.84
CA GLN A 209 0.91 -1.59 9.51
C GLN A 209 1.59 -2.60 8.59
N VAL A 210 1.23 -2.59 7.32
CA VAL A 210 2.01 -3.26 6.27
C VAL A 210 3.23 -2.41 5.98
N CYS A 211 4.38 -3.05 5.90
CA CYS A 211 5.66 -2.36 5.77
C CYS A 211 6.39 -2.76 4.48
N GLY A 212 6.72 -1.78 3.66
CA GLY A 212 7.53 -1.94 2.47
C GLY A 212 8.86 -1.20 2.55
N VAL A 213 9.85 -1.68 1.81
CA VAL A 213 11.12 -0.99 1.58
C VAL A 213 11.38 -0.88 0.08
N LEU A 214 11.86 0.29 -0.34
CA LEU A 214 12.26 0.58 -1.69
C LEU A 214 13.75 0.95 -1.67
N SER A 215 14.61 0.12 -2.29
CA SER A 215 16.05 0.24 -2.18
C SER A 215 16.80 -0.29 -3.40
N GLY A 216 17.87 0.39 -3.79
CA GLY A 216 18.87 -0.08 -4.78
C GLY A 216 20.16 -0.60 -4.15
N SER A 217 20.20 -0.71 -2.83
CA SER A 217 21.44 -1.02 -2.10
C SER A 217 21.95 -2.43 -2.39
N PRO A 218 23.25 -2.58 -2.69
CA PRO A 218 23.92 -3.86 -2.75
C PRO A 218 23.85 -4.68 -1.45
N ARG A 219 23.61 -4.01 -0.30
CA ARG A 219 23.45 -4.66 1.00
C ARG A 219 22.29 -5.65 1.03
N LEU A 220 21.27 -5.46 0.18
CA LEU A 220 20.18 -6.42 -0.02
C LEU A 220 20.64 -7.77 -0.59
N GLY A 221 21.82 -7.84 -1.19
CA GLY A 221 22.45 -9.10 -1.62
C GLY A 221 22.97 -9.96 -0.47
N SER A 222 23.02 -9.43 0.77
CA SER A 222 23.34 -10.19 1.98
C SER A 222 22.09 -10.88 2.51
N ALA A 223 22.09 -12.22 2.49
CA ALA A 223 20.99 -13.01 3.04
C ALA A 223 20.73 -12.74 4.54
N ASP A 224 21.80 -12.52 5.31
CA ASP A 224 21.69 -12.23 6.74
C ASP A 224 21.03 -10.86 6.98
N TYR A 225 21.36 -9.86 6.17
CA TYR A 225 20.73 -8.56 6.29
C TYR A 225 19.26 -8.60 5.87
N LEU A 226 18.95 -9.25 4.74
CA LEU A 226 17.56 -9.42 4.32
C LEU A 226 16.75 -10.20 5.35
N LYS A 227 17.35 -11.24 5.96
CA LYS A 227 16.72 -11.96 7.06
C LYS A 227 16.43 -11.05 8.26
N THR A 228 17.33 -10.13 8.60
CA THR A 228 17.10 -9.14 9.66
C THR A 228 15.87 -8.28 9.38
N LEU A 229 15.67 -7.83 8.14
CA LEU A 229 14.49 -7.06 7.75
C LEU A 229 13.21 -7.90 7.82
N LEU A 230 13.26 -9.16 7.37
CA LEU A 230 12.13 -10.11 7.46
C LEU A 230 11.75 -10.41 8.91
N ASP A 231 12.74 -10.71 9.75
CA ASP A 231 12.52 -10.96 11.18
C ASP A 231 11.93 -9.72 11.91
N SER A 232 12.14 -8.54 11.36
CA SER A 232 11.54 -7.28 11.85
C SER A 232 10.11 -7.05 11.35
N GLY A 233 9.60 -7.84 10.40
CA GLY A 233 8.23 -7.72 9.88
C GLY A 233 8.13 -7.01 8.52
N LEU A 234 9.17 -7.07 7.68
CA LEU A 234 9.09 -6.56 6.31
C LEU A 234 8.13 -7.41 5.48
N ASP A 235 7.09 -6.79 4.93
CA ASP A 235 6.05 -7.47 4.12
C ASP A 235 6.37 -7.49 2.62
N HIS A 236 6.99 -6.43 2.10
CA HIS A 236 7.33 -6.36 0.68
C HIS A 236 8.57 -5.52 0.41
N LEU A 237 9.22 -5.83 -0.70
CA LEU A 237 10.44 -5.15 -1.15
C LEU A 237 10.29 -4.72 -2.61
N MET A 238 10.69 -3.49 -2.92
CA MET A 238 10.97 -3.07 -4.28
C MET A 238 12.47 -2.89 -4.44
N VAL A 239 13.07 -3.73 -5.30
CA VAL A 239 14.50 -3.64 -5.66
C VAL A 239 14.65 -2.70 -6.86
N LEU A 240 15.33 -1.58 -6.67
CA LEU A 240 15.72 -0.67 -7.75
C LEU A 240 16.91 -1.28 -8.50
N LEU A 241 16.63 -1.88 -9.65
CA LEU A 241 17.65 -2.58 -10.42
C LEU A 241 18.52 -1.59 -11.21
N ASN A 242 19.83 -1.65 -10.96
CA ASN A 242 20.84 -1.13 -11.88
C ASN A 242 21.38 -2.30 -12.73
N PRO A 243 20.97 -2.46 -14.02
CA PRO A 243 21.32 -3.62 -14.83
C PRO A 243 22.82 -3.75 -15.13
N ASP A 244 23.59 -2.67 -14.94
CA ASP A 244 25.03 -2.61 -15.22
C ASP A 244 25.89 -3.05 -14.03
N ARG A 245 25.26 -3.32 -12.87
CA ARG A 245 25.96 -3.72 -11.65
C ARG A 245 25.58 -5.15 -11.25
N GLU A 246 26.54 -6.06 -11.19
CA GLU A 246 26.30 -7.43 -10.75
C GLU A 246 25.83 -7.52 -9.29
N GLU A 247 26.21 -6.57 -8.44
CA GLU A 247 25.75 -6.47 -7.05
C GLU A 247 24.25 -6.22 -6.99
N SER A 248 23.69 -5.44 -7.95
CA SER A 248 22.25 -5.21 -8.04
C SER A 248 21.50 -6.48 -8.44
N TRP A 249 22.07 -7.28 -9.35
CA TRP A 249 21.51 -8.60 -9.69
C TRP A 249 21.63 -9.60 -8.54
N ALA A 250 22.69 -9.53 -7.74
CA ALA A 250 22.82 -10.32 -6.53
C ALA A 250 21.71 -10.00 -5.53
N ALA A 251 21.36 -8.71 -5.35
CA ALA A 251 20.24 -8.28 -4.51
C ALA A 251 18.90 -8.84 -5.01
N VAL A 252 18.63 -8.77 -6.32
CA VAL A 252 17.46 -9.41 -6.95
C VAL A 252 17.42 -10.92 -6.64
N LYS A 253 18.53 -11.63 -6.88
CA LYS A 253 18.59 -13.07 -6.63
C LYS A 253 18.33 -13.42 -5.16
N THR A 254 18.93 -12.70 -4.24
CA THR A 254 18.71 -12.94 -2.80
C THR A 254 17.25 -12.67 -2.41
N ALA A 255 16.65 -11.62 -2.92
CA ALA A 255 15.25 -11.29 -2.67
C ALA A 255 14.28 -12.36 -3.24
N MET A 256 14.57 -12.90 -4.44
CA MET A 256 13.76 -13.97 -5.04
C MET A 256 13.86 -15.31 -4.28
N GLN A 257 14.94 -15.54 -3.53
CA GLN A 257 15.10 -16.72 -2.69
C GLN A 257 14.43 -16.62 -1.31
N ALA A 258 14.02 -15.40 -0.93
CA ALA A 258 13.34 -15.13 0.32
C ALA A 258 11.81 -15.30 0.16
N ASP A 259 11.13 -15.66 1.24
CA ASP A 259 9.65 -15.63 1.30
C ASP A 259 9.19 -14.18 1.51
N LEU A 260 9.28 -13.40 0.46
CA LEU A 260 9.03 -11.96 0.47
C LEU A 260 8.37 -11.52 -0.84
N ALA A 261 7.28 -10.77 -0.73
CA ALA A 261 6.68 -10.13 -1.90
C ALA A 261 7.66 -9.10 -2.49
N THR A 262 8.31 -9.46 -3.60
CA THR A 262 9.36 -8.63 -4.21
C THR A 262 8.99 -8.18 -5.60
N THR A 263 9.03 -6.87 -5.83
CA THR A 263 8.93 -6.22 -7.14
C THR A 263 10.30 -5.72 -7.56
N VAL A 264 10.69 -5.98 -8.81
CA VAL A 264 11.89 -5.35 -9.37
C VAL A 264 11.48 -4.11 -10.15
N HIS A 265 12.12 -2.98 -9.88
CA HIS A 265 11.89 -1.74 -10.61
C HIS A 265 13.04 -1.46 -11.57
N LEU A 266 12.69 -1.10 -12.81
CA LEU A 266 13.63 -0.68 -13.85
C LEU A 266 13.25 0.70 -14.37
N THR A 267 14.15 1.67 -14.21
CA THR A 267 14.03 3.00 -14.81
C THR A 267 14.74 3.03 -16.15
N LEU A 268 14.01 3.23 -17.22
CA LEU A 268 14.53 3.25 -18.58
C LEU A 268 15.11 4.63 -18.95
N ASN A 269 16.22 4.58 -19.62
CA ASN A 269 16.76 5.64 -20.46
C ASN A 269 16.97 5.08 -21.87
N ALA A 270 17.46 5.88 -22.81
CA ALA A 270 17.69 5.46 -24.19
C ALA A 270 18.59 4.22 -24.33
N ASP A 271 19.64 4.13 -23.51
CA ASP A 271 20.60 3.02 -23.54
C ASP A 271 19.97 1.72 -23.00
N LEU A 272 19.30 1.78 -21.86
CA LEU A 272 18.61 0.63 -21.27
C LEU A 272 17.42 0.16 -22.13
N ALA A 273 16.73 1.08 -22.80
CA ALA A 273 15.68 0.74 -23.74
C ALA A 273 16.18 -0.11 -24.90
N ALA A 274 17.38 0.19 -25.43
CA ALA A 274 18.01 -0.62 -26.49
C ALA A 274 18.36 -2.05 -26.06
N ARG A 275 18.60 -2.27 -24.75
CA ARG A 275 18.95 -3.56 -24.15
C ARG A 275 17.77 -4.22 -23.42
N GLY A 276 16.59 -3.64 -23.50
CA GLY A 276 15.41 -4.05 -22.73
C GLY A 276 15.09 -5.55 -22.84
N GLU A 277 15.18 -6.12 -24.03
CA GLU A 277 14.93 -7.56 -24.25
C GLU A 277 15.84 -8.45 -23.41
N SER A 278 17.15 -8.20 -23.45
CA SER A 278 18.13 -8.99 -22.70
C SER A 278 17.97 -8.83 -21.18
N ILE A 279 17.55 -7.64 -20.73
CA ILE A 279 17.25 -7.38 -19.32
C ILE A 279 16.02 -8.19 -18.88
N LEU A 280 14.94 -8.16 -19.69
CA LEU A 280 13.73 -8.95 -19.40
C LEU A 280 14.02 -10.47 -19.38
N ASP A 281 14.86 -10.97 -20.30
CA ASP A 281 15.25 -12.37 -20.31
C ASP A 281 16.03 -12.75 -19.05
N ARG A 282 16.91 -11.87 -18.56
CA ARG A 282 17.66 -12.08 -17.33
C ARG A 282 16.75 -12.02 -16.09
N LEU A 283 15.77 -11.10 -16.06
CA LEU A 283 14.75 -11.04 -14.99
C LEU A 283 13.94 -12.33 -14.92
N ARG A 284 13.52 -12.86 -16.07
CA ARG A 284 12.82 -14.14 -16.14
C ARG A 284 13.69 -15.30 -15.66
N GLN A 285 14.97 -15.34 -16.04
CA GLN A 285 15.93 -16.37 -15.55
C GLN A 285 16.15 -16.28 -14.04
N ALA A 286 16.02 -15.07 -13.45
CA ALA A 286 16.07 -14.84 -12.01
C ALA A 286 14.73 -15.14 -11.31
N GLU A 287 13.74 -15.69 -12.02
CA GLU A 287 12.40 -16.02 -11.49
C GLU A 287 11.60 -14.83 -10.96
N VAL A 288 11.90 -13.61 -11.42
CA VAL A 288 11.15 -12.42 -11.09
C VAL A 288 9.72 -12.56 -11.61
N LYS A 289 8.73 -12.29 -10.75
CA LYS A 289 7.30 -12.33 -11.09
C LYS A 289 6.74 -10.93 -11.33
N TRP A 290 7.12 -9.97 -10.50
CA TRP A 290 6.57 -8.61 -10.53
C TRP A 290 7.63 -7.61 -10.98
N LEU A 291 7.27 -6.85 -12.01
CA LEU A 291 8.10 -5.82 -12.60
C LEU A 291 7.40 -4.45 -12.53
N SER A 292 8.13 -3.43 -12.14
CA SER A 292 7.70 -2.03 -12.26
C SER A 292 8.60 -1.33 -13.28
N LEU A 293 8.00 -0.54 -14.16
CA LEU A 293 8.72 0.18 -15.21
C LEU A 293 8.47 1.68 -15.09
N SER A 294 9.51 2.44 -15.33
CA SER A 294 9.43 3.89 -15.47
C SER A 294 10.48 4.40 -16.46
N ALA A 295 10.47 5.68 -16.76
CA ALA A 295 11.46 6.30 -17.63
C ALA A 295 12.01 7.58 -17.02
N SER A 296 13.33 7.80 -17.16
CA SER A 296 14.03 9.00 -16.72
C SER A 296 14.14 10.06 -17.81
N ASP A 297 13.96 9.67 -19.08
CA ASP A 297 14.04 10.58 -20.24
C ASP A 297 12.97 10.28 -21.30
N ALA A 298 12.88 11.16 -22.29
CA ALA A 298 11.86 11.06 -23.34
C ALA A 298 12.05 9.83 -24.26
N ASP A 299 13.28 9.37 -24.44
CA ASP A 299 13.56 8.22 -25.31
C ASP A 299 13.27 6.90 -24.58
N GLY A 300 13.59 6.78 -23.30
CA GLY A 300 13.10 5.70 -22.44
C GLY A 300 11.58 5.66 -22.40
N ALA A 301 10.92 6.81 -22.27
CA ALA A 301 9.45 6.90 -22.25
C ALA A 301 8.79 6.36 -23.53
N LYS A 302 9.38 6.57 -24.70
CA LYS A 302 8.86 6.01 -25.98
C LYS A 302 8.85 4.47 -26.01
N CYS A 303 9.75 3.84 -25.25
CA CYS A 303 9.91 2.39 -25.23
C CYS A 303 9.07 1.70 -24.15
N LEU A 304 8.48 2.46 -23.20
CA LEU A 304 7.78 1.91 -22.05
C LEU A 304 6.65 0.95 -22.44
N VAL A 305 5.78 1.34 -23.38
CA VAL A 305 4.64 0.53 -23.82
C VAL A 305 5.12 -0.76 -24.48
N THR A 306 6.10 -0.65 -25.39
CA THR A 306 6.67 -1.82 -26.05
C THR A 306 7.31 -2.77 -25.06
N LEU A 307 8.09 -2.25 -24.10
CA LEU A 307 8.78 -3.09 -23.10
C LEU A 307 7.77 -3.72 -22.12
N ARG A 308 6.69 -3.02 -21.79
CA ARG A 308 5.58 -3.57 -21.03
C ARG A 308 4.98 -4.81 -21.71
N ASP A 309 4.65 -4.69 -23.00
CA ASP A 309 4.06 -5.80 -23.74
C ASP A 309 5.01 -6.99 -23.82
N ARG A 310 6.30 -6.72 -24.04
CA ARG A 310 7.35 -7.74 -24.03
C ARG A 310 7.57 -8.40 -22.67
N ALA A 311 7.38 -7.67 -21.59
CA ALA A 311 7.41 -8.19 -20.23
C ALA A 311 6.24 -9.15 -20.00
N ALA A 312 5.03 -8.76 -20.43
CA ALA A 312 3.83 -9.60 -20.36
C ALA A 312 4.00 -10.90 -21.16
N ASP A 313 4.56 -10.85 -22.39
CA ASP A 313 4.86 -12.03 -23.23
C ASP A 313 5.80 -13.02 -22.52
N ARG A 314 6.60 -12.55 -21.57
CA ARG A 314 7.53 -13.35 -20.75
C ARG A 314 6.93 -13.82 -19.42
N GLY A 315 5.66 -13.48 -19.16
CA GLY A 315 4.97 -13.82 -17.92
C GLY A 315 5.38 -12.97 -16.72
N LEU A 316 5.97 -11.79 -16.95
CA LEU A 316 6.24 -10.80 -15.92
C LEU A 316 4.98 -9.97 -15.70
N SER A 317 4.47 -9.96 -14.47
CA SER A 317 3.31 -9.15 -14.09
C SER A 317 3.74 -7.74 -13.74
N LEU A 318 3.07 -6.73 -14.33
CA LEU A 318 3.41 -5.34 -14.08
C LEU A 318 2.75 -4.82 -12.81
N GLN A 319 3.54 -4.13 -12.01
CA GLN A 319 3.11 -3.38 -10.85
C GLN A 319 3.22 -1.87 -11.12
N TRP A 320 2.24 -1.11 -10.66
CA TRP A 320 2.24 0.35 -10.70
C TRP A 320 1.71 0.90 -9.38
N ASP A 321 1.67 2.21 -9.22
CA ASP A 321 1.25 2.89 -7.97
C ASP A 321 2.17 2.69 -6.77
N LEU A 322 3.37 2.14 -6.96
CA LEU A 322 4.40 2.14 -5.94
C LEU A 322 5.21 3.45 -6.02
N PRO A 323 5.77 3.94 -4.90
CA PRO A 323 6.61 5.13 -4.92
C PRO A 323 7.89 4.83 -5.69
N VAL A 324 7.91 5.24 -6.94
CA VAL A 324 9.12 5.09 -7.76
C VAL A 324 9.91 6.37 -7.67
N PRO A 325 11.13 6.32 -7.15
CA PRO A 325 11.95 7.51 -7.05
C PRO A 325 12.18 8.11 -8.43
N TYR A 326 11.84 9.41 -8.56
CA TYR A 326 12.33 10.27 -9.63
C TYR A 326 11.96 9.84 -11.05
N SER A 327 10.86 9.18 -11.21
CA SER A 327 10.35 8.79 -12.52
C SER A 327 9.23 9.72 -12.97
N SER A 328 9.36 10.28 -14.15
CA SER A 328 8.38 11.19 -14.73
C SER A 328 7.30 10.49 -15.58
N ALA A 329 7.48 9.22 -15.90
CA ALA A 329 6.56 8.48 -16.75
C ALA A 329 6.52 6.99 -16.37
N ASN A 330 5.32 6.41 -16.45
CA ASN A 330 5.11 4.97 -16.33
C ASN A 330 4.14 4.50 -17.44
N PRO A 331 4.09 3.17 -17.75
CA PRO A 331 3.26 2.67 -18.87
C PRO A 331 1.78 3.01 -18.73
N VAL A 332 1.24 2.98 -17.52
CA VAL A 332 -0.19 3.23 -17.26
C VAL A 332 -0.53 4.69 -17.48
N SER A 333 0.29 5.63 -17.02
CA SER A 333 0.06 7.07 -17.24
C SER A 333 0.08 7.43 -18.73
N GLN A 334 0.84 6.71 -19.54
CA GLN A 334 0.88 6.90 -20.99
C GLN A 334 -0.38 6.39 -21.68
N GLU A 335 -0.96 5.27 -21.23
CA GLU A 335 -2.20 4.73 -21.83
C GLU A 335 -3.42 5.58 -21.51
N ILE A 336 -3.53 6.08 -20.30
CA ILE A 336 -4.72 6.81 -19.84
C ILE A 336 -4.69 8.27 -20.31
N GLY A 337 -3.55 8.76 -20.80
CA GLY A 337 -3.39 10.12 -21.32
C GLY A 337 -3.44 11.25 -20.29
N ALA A 338 -3.80 10.93 -19.06
CA ALA A 338 -3.69 11.78 -17.88
C ALA A 338 -3.74 10.89 -16.63
N PRO A 339 -2.77 10.92 -15.73
CA PRO A 339 -2.86 10.17 -14.49
C PRO A 339 -4.00 10.73 -13.66
N SER A 340 -4.97 9.89 -13.29
CA SER A 340 -5.73 10.13 -12.09
C SER A 340 -4.76 9.92 -10.93
N SER A 341 -4.04 10.96 -10.56
CA SER A 341 -3.05 10.90 -9.51
C SER A 341 -3.74 10.60 -8.20
N GLY A 342 -3.34 9.54 -7.52
CA GLY A 342 -3.69 9.29 -6.13
C GLY A 342 -2.96 10.22 -5.16
N ALA A 343 -2.09 11.09 -5.67
CA ALA A 343 -1.30 12.05 -4.92
C ALA A 343 -2.16 12.93 -4.01
N GLY A 344 -1.81 13.01 -2.75
CA GLY A 344 -2.54 13.74 -1.73
C GLY A 344 -3.85 13.08 -1.29
N LYS A 345 -4.35 12.07 -2.00
CA LYS A 345 -5.57 11.31 -1.67
C LYS A 345 -5.26 9.88 -1.24
N ALA A 346 -4.76 9.08 -2.17
CA ALA A 346 -4.48 7.66 -1.94
C ALA A 346 -3.13 7.42 -1.26
N TRP A 347 -2.18 8.32 -1.46
CA TRP A 347 -0.88 8.34 -0.78
C TRP A 347 -0.43 9.76 -0.43
N LEU A 348 0.48 9.83 0.51
CA LEU A 348 1.24 11.02 0.88
C LEU A 348 2.72 10.64 0.96
N TYR A 349 3.58 11.62 0.81
CA TYR A 349 5.02 11.48 0.94
C TYR A 349 5.52 12.33 2.12
N VAL A 350 6.34 11.74 2.98
CA VAL A 350 6.95 12.43 4.13
C VAL A 350 8.45 12.52 3.90
N GLU A 351 8.97 13.74 3.93
CA GLU A 351 10.39 14.03 3.78
C GLU A 351 11.19 13.70 5.05
N PRO A 352 12.53 13.59 4.97
CA PRO A 352 13.36 13.21 6.12
C PRO A 352 13.28 14.15 7.32
N ASP A 353 12.76 15.37 7.17
CA ASP A 353 12.50 16.35 8.24
C ASP A 353 11.03 16.37 8.71
N GLY A 354 10.20 15.47 8.18
CA GLY A 354 8.80 15.33 8.53
C GLY A 354 7.82 16.16 7.70
N ASP A 355 8.30 16.97 6.76
CA ASP A 355 7.44 17.72 5.86
C ASP A 355 6.65 16.79 4.94
N VAL A 356 5.36 17.08 4.78
CA VAL A 356 4.42 16.27 4.01
C VAL A 356 4.18 16.87 2.64
N LEU A 357 4.33 16.06 1.62
CA LEU A 357 4.06 16.39 0.22
C LEU A 357 2.90 15.52 -0.29
N PRO A 358 2.16 15.95 -1.33
CA PRO A 358 1.17 15.11 -1.99
C PRO A 358 1.78 13.82 -2.56
N GLU A 359 2.96 13.92 -3.12
CA GLU A 359 3.77 12.82 -3.67
C GLU A 359 5.22 13.27 -3.80
N GLN A 360 6.11 12.32 -4.04
CA GLN A 360 7.52 12.60 -4.28
C GLN A 360 7.71 13.56 -5.47
N GLY A 361 8.58 14.55 -5.30
CA GLY A 361 8.93 15.52 -6.35
C GLY A 361 7.94 16.68 -6.51
N VAL A 362 6.80 16.65 -5.86
CA VAL A 362 5.84 17.76 -5.84
C VAL A 362 6.18 18.71 -4.70
N ASN A 363 6.77 19.86 -5.04
CA ASN A 363 7.24 20.85 -4.06
C ASN A 363 6.08 21.69 -3.48
N ARG A 364 5.13 21.03 -2.80
CA ARG A 364 4.00 21.65 -2.09
C ARG A 364 3.90 21.07 -0.69
N VAL A 365 4.38 21.79 0.30
CA VAL A 365 4.32 21.34 1.70
C VAL A 365 2.90 21.49 2.23
N LEU A 366 2.32 20.38 2.63
CA LEU A 366 0.98 20.28 3.22
C LEU A 366 1.00 20.54 4.74
N GLY A 367 2.15 20.40 5.36
CA GLY A 367 2.40 20.53 6.78
C GLY A 367 3.55 19.64 7.19
N ASN A 368 3.81 19.54 8.50
CA ASN A 368 4.82 18.63 9.03
C ASN A 368 4.14 17.52 9.83
N PHE A 369 4.43 16.25 9.50
CA PHE A 369 3.70 15.11 10.07
C PHE A 369 3.97 14.94 11.58
N LEU A 370 5.15 15.38 12.04
CA LEU A 370 5.51 15.31 13.45
C LEU A 370 4.80 16.38 14.28
N SER A 371 4.77 17.64 13.81
CA SER A 371 4.32 18.80 14.58
C SER A 371 2.85 19.19 14.37
N ASP A 372 2.31 19.02 13.14
CA ASP A 372 0.98 19.52 12.81
C ASP A 372 -0.11 18.46 13.09
N PRO A 373 -1.34 18.85 13.48
CA PRO A 373 -2.48 17.95 13.57
C PRO A 373 -2.78 17.28 12.23
N TRP A 374 -3.17 16.00 12.26
CA TRP A 374 -3.53 15.26 11.04
C TRP A 374 -4.61 15.95 10.21
N GLU A 375 -5.62 16.48 10.87
CA GLU A 375 -6.75 17.17 10.23
C GLU A 375 -6.29 18.35 9.38
N THR A 376 -5.28 19.10 9.83
CA THR A 376 -4.69 20.22 9.09
C THR A 376 -3.99 19.76 7.82
N ILE A 377 -3.19 18.70 7.90
CA ILE A 377 -2.50 18.12 6.76
C ILE A 377 -3.53 17.58 5.74
N ARG A 378 -4.54 16.86 6.22
CA ARG A 378 -5.61 16.30 5.42
C ARG A 378 -6.42 17.36 4.68
N GLU A 379 -6.76 18.47 5.35
CA GLU A 379 -7.50 19.58 4.73
C GLU A 379 -6.70 20.19 3.58
N LYS A 380 -5.41 20.46 3.78
CA LYS A 380 -4.52 20.98 2.72
C LYS A 380 -4.30 19.97 1.59
N ALA A 381 -4.30 18.68 1.87
CA ALA A 381 -4.18 17.65 0.85
C ALA A 381 -5.39 17.59 -0.08
N ARG A 382 -6.58 17.95 0.41
CA ARG A 382 -7.84 18.01 -0.36
C ARG A 382 -8.00 19.25 -1.22
N THR A 383 -7.36 20.35 -0.86
CA THR A 383 -7.33 21.58 -1.65
C THR A 383 -6.28 21.44 -2.75
N LYS A 384 -6.71 21.60 -4.03
CA LYS A 384 -5.80 21.55 -5.18
C LYS A 384 -4.90 22.78 -5.27
#